data_5752c4a606adbf76f53ef30cc23b3f56
#
_entry.id   5752c4a606adbf76f53ef30cc23b3f56
#
_cell.length_a   1.000
_cell.length_b   1.000
_cell.length_c   1.000
_cell.angle_alpha   90.00
_cell.angle_beta   90.00
_cell.angle_gamma   90.00
#
_symmetry.space_group_name_H-M   'P 1'
#
loop_
_entity.id
_entity.type
_entity.pdbx_description
1 polymer ?
#
loop_
_entity_poly.entity_id
_entity_poly.type
_entity_poly.pdbx_seq_one_letter_code
_entity_poly.pdbx_strand_id
1 'polypeptide(L)'
;MNEKFFPELARRLRLEDIATGMVENSRLPVRLNDQEVMWVDPQGCIVLAADAADDPEVAQIYETVRDLSFPVYEYTGAMASAPVLKASGLHGEYRLLAEYNGVVLAGQEMERNWGYQFVTWRRNPDGASLDHGNYYINGYEEAKLNFAVRAGLAPRDAIFTEEQLTETYRCVRETLESGYPITRERESLLRDVCAQIQRGVPDLDDRVMASNEKELAEARLRRALDAGRHESIEIYWQDLTPAKQQEILQAFGENGNYDVFPIATLDVPEEDETFSGQEQDSAPGMDMGLAP
;
A
#
# COMPACT_ATOMS: atom_id res chain seq x y z
N MET A 1 25.79 -24.35 6.40
CA MET A 1 24.42 -24.22 5.84
C MET A 1 23.58 -23.52 6.86
N ASN A 2 22.74 -22.60 6.45
CA ASN A 2 21.86 -21.86 7.37
C ASN A 2 20.63 -22.74 7.71
N GLU A 3 20.73 -23.48 8.81
CA GLU A 3 19.71 -24.48 9.21
C GLU A 3 18.35 -23.84 9.53
N LYS A 4 18.32 -22.55 9.86
CA LYS A 4 17.10 -21.81 10.19
C LYS A 4 16.38 -21.23 8.96
N PHE A 5 17.03 -21.19 7.79
CA PHE A 5 16.51 -20.52 6.61
C PHE A 5 15.18 -21.12 6.12
N PHE A 6 15.18 -22.40 5.75
CA PHE A 6 13.99 -23.05 5.20
C PHE A 6 12.81 -23.11 6.20
N PRO A 7 13.02 -23.49 7.48
CA PRO A 7 11.92 -23.46 8.45
C PRO A 7 11.30 -22.08 8.60
N GLU A 8 12.12 -21.04 8.62
CA GLU A 8 11.64 -19.66 8.76
C GLU A 8 10.98 -19.17 7.46
N LEU A 9 11.55 -19.46 6.29
CA LEU A 9 10.91 -19.11 5.02
C LEU A 9 9.54 -19.78 4.87
N ALA A 10 9.45 -21.08 5.17
CA ALA A 10 8.17 -21.80 5.13
C ALA A 10 7.15 -21.21 6.12
N ARG A 11 7.61 -20.78 7.31
CA ARG A 11 6.76 -20.08 8.28
C ARG A 11 6.25 -18.75 7.74
N ARG A 12 7.11 -17.96 7.13
CA ARG A 12 6.76 -16.65 6.55
C ARG A 12 5.79 -16.80 5.38
N LEU A 13 6.06 -17.72 4.46
CA LEU A 13 5.17 -18.00 3.33
C LEU A 13 3.79 -18.45 3.77
N ARG A 14 3.68 -19.22 4.87
CA ARG A 14 2.40 -19.62 5.43
C ARG A 14 1.60 -18.43 5.98
N LEU A 15 2.25 -17.36 6.44
CA LEU A 15 1.56 -16.14 6.87
C LEU A 15 0.96 -15.35 5.69
N GLU A 16 1.47 -15.62 4.48
CA GLU A 16 0.96 -15.08 3.20
C GLU A 16 0.06 -16.10 2.48
N ASP A 17 -0.44 -17.09 3.20
CA ASP A 17 -1.30 -18.18 2.66
C ASP A 17 -0.64 -19.00 1.53
N ILE A 18 0.69 -19.01 1.44
CA ILE A 18 1.45 -19.78 0.44
C ILE A 18 1.87 -21.11 1.05
N ALA A 19 1.47 -22.21 0.40
CA ALA A 19 1.78 -23.56 0.82
C ALA A 19 3.21 -23.96 0.41
N THR A 20 3.89 -24.69 1.31
CA THR A 20 5.21 -25.27 1.02
C THR A 20 5.21 -26.77 1.29
N GLY A 21 6.07 -27.51 0.56
CA GLY A 21 6.32 -28.92 0.84
C GLY A 21 7.45 -29.13 1.85
N MET A 22 7.80 -30.40 2.09
CA MET A 22 9.00 -30.74 2.84
C MET A 22 10.25 -30.45 2.01
N VAL A 23 11.34 -30.07 2.69
CA VAL A 23 12.62 -29.82 2.01
C VAL A 23 13.12 -31.12 1.40
N GLU A 24 13.30 -31.15 0.08
CA GLU A 24 13.81 -32.27 -0.70
C GLU A 24 15.01 -31.83 -1.54
N ASN A 25 16.03 -32.64 -1.62
CA ASN A 25 17.27 -32.36 -2.39
C ASN A 25 17.86 -30.96 -2.08
N SER A 26 17.80 -30.54 -0.81
CA SER A 26 18.23 -29.21 -0.36
C SER A 26 17.45 -28.06 -1.01
N ARG A 27 16.18 -28.25 -1.36
CA ARG A 27 15.29 -27.23 -1.90
C ARG A 27 13.96 -27.23 -1.14
N LEU A 28 13.39 -26.05 -0.95
CA LEU A 28 12.05 -25.88 -0.38
C LEU A 28 11.06 -25.75 -1.54
N PRO A 29 10.15 -26.74 -1.76
CA PRO A 29 9.13 -26.62 -2.77
C PRO A 29 8.02 -25.67 -2.31
N VAL A 30 7.57 -24.80 -3.23
CA VAL A 30 6.40 -23.93 -3.07
C VAL A 30 5.27 -24.47 -3.94
N ARG A 31 4.06 -24.48 -3.38
CA ARG A 31 2.91 -25.16 -4.00
C ARG A 31 1.76 -24.19 -4.26
N LEU A 32 1.14 -24.38 -5.41
CA LEU A 32 -0.16 -23.81 -5.76
C LEU A 32 -1.11 -24.95 -6.11
N ASN A 33 -2.28 -25.01 -5.49
CA ASN A 33 -3.30 -26.07 -5.73
C ASN A 33 -2.70 -27.50 -5.61
N ASP A 34 -1.86 -27.74 -4.58
CA ASP A 34 -1.12 -28.99 -4.33
C ASP A 34 -0.06 -29.37 -5.38
N GLN A 35 0.16 -28.56 -6.39
CA GLN A 35 1.24 -28.73 -7.38
C GLN A 35 2.48 -27.91 -7.02
N GLU A 36 3.66 -28.48 -7.25
CA GLU A 36 4.93 -27.77 -7.03
C GLU A 36 5.21 -26.86 -8.23
N VAL A 37 5.13 -25.55 -8.00
CA VAL A 37 5.28 -24.54 -9.06
C VAL A 37 6.66 -23.87 -9.06
N MET A 38 7.36 -23.93 -7.95
CA MET A 38 8.73 -23.40 -7.83
C MET A 38 9.47 -24.02 -6.64
N TRP A 39 10.79 -23.83 -6.60
CA TRP A 39 11.66 -24.28 -5.52
C TRP A 39 12.60 -23.16 -5.11
N VAL A 40 12.86 -23.05 -3.81
CA VAL A 40 13.87 -22.14 -3.26
C VAL A 40 15.08 -22.95 -2.83
N ASP A 41 16.28 -22.56 -3.29
CA ASP A 41 17.54 -23.21 -2.94
C ASP A 41 18.12 -22.69 -1.60
N PRO A 42 19.21 -23.28 -1.07
CA PRO A 42 19.82 -22.85 0.19
C PRO A 42 20.42 -21.43 0.19
N GLN A 43 20.55 -20.80 -0.97
CA GLN A 43 21.03 -19.44 -1.16
C GLN A 43 19.88 -18.45 -1.32
N GLY A 44 18.61 -18.92 -1.33
CA GLY A 44 17.44 -18.11 -1.53
C GLY A 44 17.08 -17.86 -3.00
N CYS A 45 17.78 -18.51 -3.95
CA CYS A 45 17.44 -18.42 -5.36
C CYS A 45 16.19 -19.24 -5.68
N ILE A 46 15.34 -18.71 -6.55
CA ILE A 46 14.07 -19.32 -6.94
C ILE A 46 14.21 -19.95 -8.31
N VAL A 47 13.73 -21.17 -8.45
CA VAL A 47 13.67 -21.91 -9.71
C VAL A 47 12.21 -22.25 -10.00
N LEU A 48 11.66 -21.74 -11.09
CA LEU A 48 10.29 -22.02 -11.55
C LEU A 48 10.20 -23.41 -12.20
N ALA A 49 9.06 -24.07 -12.05
CA ALA A 49 8.71 -25.23 -12.89
C ALA A 49 8.50 -24.79 -14.34
N ALA A 50 8.90 -25.65 -15.28
CA ALA A 50 8.90 -25.29 -16.71
C ALA A 50 7.48 -25.02 -17.28
N ASP A 51 6.47 -25.63 -16.69
CA ASP A 51 5.04 -25.53 -17.06
C ASP A 51 4.27 -24.47 -16.29
N ALA A 52 4.92 -23.82 -15.33
CA ALA A 52 4.30 -22.83 -14.44
C ALA A 52 4.66 -21.37 -14.78
N ALA A 53 5.58 -21.14 -15.72
CA ALA A 53 6.14 -19.81 -15.99
C ALA A 53 5.14 -18.80 -16.60
N ASP A 54 4.10 -19.29 -17.27
CA ASP A 54 3.09 -18.46 -17.94
C ASP A 54 1.80 -18.27 -17.11
N ASP A 55 1.75 -18.80 -15.89
CA ASP A 55 0.57 -18.72 -15.01
C ASP A 55 0.61 -17.41 -14.20
N PRO A 56 -0.42 -16.54 -14.31
CA PRO A 56 -0.48 -15.29 -13.57
C PRO A 56 -0.49 -15.45 -12.05
N GLU A 57 -1.12 -16.52 -11.52
CA GLU A 57 -1.14 -16.82 -10.08
C GLU A 57 0.26 -17.20 -9.60
N VAL A 58 1.00 -17.99 -10.41
CA VAL A 58 2.38 -18.34 -10.12
C VAL A 58 3.28 -17.10 -10.15
N ALA A 59 3.06 -16.18 -11.07
CA ALA A 59 3.81 -14.92 -11.12
C ALA A 59 3.62 -14.10 -9.85
N GLN A 60 2.40 -13.99 -9.32
CA GLN A 60 2.13 -13.30 -8.06
C GLN A 60 2.81 -13.98 -6.86
N ILE A 61 2.74 -15.32 -6.78
CA ILE A 61 3.41 -16.10 -5.74
C ILE A 61 4.92 -15.91 -5.83
N TYR A 62 5.48 -15.91 -7.05
CA TYR A 62 6.91 -15.71 -7.29
C TYR A 62 7.42 -14.40 -6.70
N GLU A 63 6.69 -13.28 -6.93
CA GLU A 63 7.04 -11.99 -6.35
C GLU A 63 7.05 -12.04 -4.81
N THR A 64 6.03 -12.61 -4.19
CA THR A 64 5.98 -12.76 -2.73
C THR A 64 7.12 -13.64 -2.20
N VAL A 65 7.41 -14.76 -2.86
CA VAL A 65 8.53 -15.66 -2.47
C VAL A 65 9.86 -14.93 -2.61
N ARG A 66 10.05 -14.17 -3.70
CA ARG A 66 11.27 -13.38 -3.92
C ARG A 66 11.48 -12.35 -2.83
N ASP A 67 10.43 -11.60 -2.51
CA ASP A 67 10.49 -10.52 -1.52
C ASP A 67 10.74 -11.03 -0.09
N LEU A 68 10.34 -12.27 0.21
CA LEU A 68 10.60 -12.92 1.49
C LEU A 68 11.93 -13.71 1.53
N SER A 69 12.31 -14.33 0.44
CA SER A 69 13.43 -15.27 0.42
C SER A 69 14.76 -14.62 0.79
N PHE A 70 15.08 -13.48 0.17
CA PHE A 70 16.35 -12.80 0.41
C PHE A 70 16.45 -12.22 1.83
N PRO A 71 15.48 -11.47 2.35
CA PRO A 71 15.53 -10.98 3.73
C PRO A 71 15.62 -12.12 4.76
N VAL A 72 14.85 -13.20 4.58
CA VAL A 72 14.89 -14.35 5.49
C VAL A 72 16.25 -15.02 5.47
N TYR A 73 16.86 -15.20 4.28
CA TYR A 73 18.22 -15.74 4.17
C TYR A 73 19.23 -14.84 4.88
N GLU A 74 19.16 -13.53 4.68
CA GLU A 74 20.07 -12.55 5.29
C GLU A 74 19.98 -12.59 6.81
N TYR A 75 18.77 -12.36 7.38
CA TYR A 75 18.69 -12.24 8.83
C TYR A 75 18.90 -13.58 9.57
N THR A 76 18.47 -14.70 9.02
CA THR A 76 18.72 -15.99 9.67
C THR A 76 20.20 -16.33 9.68
N GLY A 77 20.92 -15.98 8.62
CA GLY A 77 22.38 -16.08 8.55
C GLY A 77 23.10 -15.13 9.52
N ALA A 78 22.66 -13.88 9.57
CA ALA A 78 23.18 -12.90 10.49
C ALA A 78 22.94 -13.32 11.96
N MET A 79 21.71 -13.75 12.30
CA MET A 79 21.35 -14.23 13.65
C MET A 79 22.18 -15.42 14.09
N ALA A 80 22.52 -16.35 13.18
CA ALA A 80 23.34 -17.51 13.50
C ALA A 80 24.79 -17.16 13.88
N SER A 81 25.35 -16.10 13.31
CA SER A 81 26.76 -15.70 13.51
C SER A 81 26.96 -14.50 14.45
N ALA A 82 25.91 -13.71 14.68
CA ALA A 82 25.99 -12.49 15.47
C ALA A 82 26.27 -12.78 16.96
N PRO A 83 27.11 -11.94 17.63
CA PRO A 83 27.36 -12.07 19.06
C PRO A 83 26.12 -11.69 19.87
N VAL A 84 26.03 -12.22 21.11
CA VAL A 84 24.99 -11.80 22.06
C VAL A 84 25.21 -10.33 22.42
N LEU A 85 24.13 -9.55 22.30
CA LEU A 85 24.13 -8.15 22.70
C LEU A 85 24.17 -8.03 24.23
N LYS A 86 25.13 -7.29 24.75
CA LYS A 86 25.28 -7.04 26.18
C LYS A 86 24.93 -5.58 26.50
N ALA A 87 23.93 -5.40 27.36
CA ALA A 87 23.57 -4.08 27.88
C ALA A 87 22.88 -4.21 29.25
N SER A 88 23.04 -3.21 30.11
CA SER A 88 22.37 -3.17 31.41
C SER A 88 20.86 -3.01 31.21
N GLY A 89 20.08 -3.80 31.96
CA GLY A 89 18.60 -3.77 31.89
C GLY A 89 18.00 -4.43 30.65
N LEU A 90 18.81 -5.05 29.80
CA LEU A 90 18.30 -5.80 28.65
C LEU A 90 17.73 -7.15 29.11
N HIS A 91 16.46 -7.39 28.78
CA HIS A 91 15.80 -8.67 29.01
C HIS A 91 15.66 -9.43 27.68
N GLY A 92 16.07 -10.70 27.65
CA GLY A 92 16.07 -11.55 26.47
C GLY A 92 17.44 -11.73 25.82
N GLU A 93 17.56 -12.73 24.97
CA GLU A 93 18.80 -13.07 24.25
C GLU A 93 18.84 -12.40 22.88
N TYR A 94 19.09 -11.10 22.86
CA TYR A 94 19.27 -10.38 21.59
C TYR A 94 20.66 -10.61 21.00
N ARG A 95 20.70 -10.78 19.68
CA ARG A 95 21.91 -10.81 18.87
C ARG A 95 22.19 -9.44 18.28
N LEU A 96 23.44 -8.97 18.37
CA LEU A 96 23.88 -7.69 17.79
C LEU A 96 24.09 -7.87 16.28
N LEU A 97 23.18 -7.34 15.47
CA LEU A 97 23.25 -7.44 14.02
C LEU A 97 24.07 -6.31 13.39
N ALA A 98 23.92 -5.10 13.90
CA ALA A 98 24.72 -3.95 13.48
C ALA A 98 24.80 -2.89 14.61
N GLU A 99 25.88 -2.11 14.59
CA GLU A 99 26.03 -0.95 15.46
C GLU A 99 26.79 0.15 14.70
N TYR A 100 26.23 1.35 14.66
CA TYR A 100 26.86 2.50 14.05
C TYR A 100 26.32 3.80 14.68
N ASN A 101 27.23 4.77 14.92
CA ASN A 101 26.91 6.10 15.46
C ASN A 101 26.00 6.07 16.71
N GLY A 102 26.26 5.13 17.63
CA GLY A 102 25.49 4.96 18.85
C GLY A 102 24.07 4.37 18.64
N VAL A 103 23.77 3.88 17.45
CA VAL A 103 22.53 3.14 17.16
C VAL A 103 22.85 1.66 17.00
N VAL A 104 22.02 0.82 17.61
CA VAL A 104 22.16 -0.63 17.60
C VAL A 104 20.95 -1.21 16.87
N LEU A 105 21.21 -2.13 15.94
CA LEU A 105 20.21 -3.06 15.38
C LEU A 105 20.46 -4.42 15.99
N ALA A 106 19.43 -5.00 16.59
CA ALA A 106 19.51 -6.33 17.18
C ALA A 106 18.28 -7.17 16.85
N GLY A 107 18.42 -8.48 16.98
CA GLY A 107 17.34 -9.44 16.77
C GLY A 107 17.30 -10.50 17.84
N GLN A 108 16.13 -11.06 18.10
CA GLN A 108 15.95 -12.27 18.89
C GLN A 108 14.93 -13.21 18.24
N GLU A 109 15.14 -14.49 18.39
CA GLU A 109 14.14 -15.51 18.06
C GLU A 109 13.07 -15.52 19.15
N MET A 110 11.80 -15.46 18.75
CA MET A 110 10.69 -15.47 19.70
C MET A 110 10.24 -16.89 20.02
N GLU A 111 9.73 -17.09 21.23
CA GLU A 111 9.15 -18.36 21.64
C GLU A 111 7.94 -18.77 20.78
N ARG A 112 7.59 -20.07 20.83
CA ARG A 112 6.38 -20.63 20.22
C ARG A 112 6.23 -20.43 18.72
N ASN A 113 7.33 -20.39 17.97
CA ASN A 113 7.30 -20.25 16.52
C ASN A 113 6.73 -18.89 16.01
N TRP A 114 6.79 -17.85 16.79
CA TRP A 114 6.35 -16.50 16.40
C TRP A 114 7.32 -15.83 15.42
N GLY A 115 8.49 -16.43 15.20
CA GLY A 115 9.54 -15.94 14.29
C GLY A 115 10.55 -15.08 15.00
N TYR A 116 10.86 -13.93 14.44
CA TYR A 116 11.91 -13.05 14.92
C TYR A 116 11.37 -11.67 15.28
N GLN A 117 11.90 -11.11 16.37
CA GLN A 117 11.73 -9.70 16.72
C GLN A 117 13.05 -8.97 16.45
N PHE A 118 12.96 -7.89 15.70
CA PHE A 118 14.08 -6.97 15.48
C PHE A 118 13.83 -5.68 16.23
N VAL A 119 14.91 -5.06 16.71
CA VAL A 119 14.82 -3.83 17.51
C VAL A 119 15.96 -2.90 17.14
N THR A 120 15.66 -1.62 17.05
CA THR A 120 16.69 -0.59 17.00
C THR A 120 16.71 0.19 18.30
N TRP A 121 17.85 0.30 18.93
CA TRP A 121 18.06 1.11 20.14
C TRP A 121 19.08 2.20 19.91
N ARG A 122 19.06 3.20 20.80
CA ARG A 122 20.17 4.12 20.96
C ARG A 122 21.00 3.70 22.17
N ARG A 123 22.31 3.59 22.00
CA ARG A 123 23.22 3.32 23.11
C ARG A 123 23.46 4.61 23.88
N ASN A 124 23.37 4.56 25.19
CA ASN A 124 23.68 5.70 26.05
C ASN A 124 25.15 6.09 25.95
N PRO A 125 25.51 7.34 26.25
CA PRO A 125 26.90 7.83 26.18
C PRO A 125 27.88 7.06 27.08
N ASP A 126 27.40 6.44 28.16
CA ASP A 126 28.17 5.55 29.02
C ASP A 126 28.49 4.19 28.41
N GLY A 127 27.84 3.86 27.28
CA GLY A 127 27.97 2.58 26.59
C GLY A 127 27.32 1.39 27.31
N ALA A 128 26.76 1.59 28.50
CA ALA A 128 26.31 0.50 29.36
C ALA A 128 24.86 0.09 29.13
N SER A 129 24.00 1.03 28.72
CA SER A 129 22.55 0.84 28.57
C SER A 129 22.06 1.22 27.17
N LEU A 130 20.82 0.80 26.88
CA LEU A 130 20.12 1.02 25.60
C LEU A 130 18.80 1.71 25.85
N ASP A 131 18.48 2.73 25.06
CA ASP A 131 17.27 3.52 25.17
C ASP A 131 16.54 3.64 23.82
N HIS A 132 15.31 4.15 23.87
CA HIS A 132 14.51 4.50 22.69
C HIS A 132 14.36 3.35 21.68
N GLY A 133 13.85 2.20 22.15
CA GLY A 133 13.63 1.02 21.32
C GLY A 133 12.46 1.17 20.36
N ASN A 134 12.69 0.85 19.07
CA ASN A 134 11.63 0.60 18.10
C ASN A 134 11.63 -0.89 17.77
N TYR A 135 10.48 -1.54 17.90
CA TYR A 135 10.33 -2.98 17.85
C TYR A 135 9.57 -3.40 16.60
N TYR A 136 10.08 -4.43 15.89
CA TYR A 136 9.55 -4.95 14.64
C TYR A 136 9.40 -6.47 14.74
N ILE A 137 8.17 -6.95 14.73
CA ILE A 137 7.89 -8.39 14.70
C ILE A 137 7.92 -8.85 13.25
N ASN A 138 8.83 -9.75 12.91
CA ASN A 138 9.08 -10.24 11.56
C ASN A 138 9.44 -9.14 10.52
N GLY A 139 9.63 -7.90 10.94
CA GLY A 139 9.93 -6.73 10.11
C GLY A 139 11.43 -6.43 10.07
N TYR A 140 12.22 -7.27 9.41
CA TYR A 140 13.67 -7.09 9.32
C TYR A 140 14.05 -5.89 8.45
N GLU A 141 13.41 -5.73 7.30
CA GLU A 141 13.71 -4.64 6.38
C GLU A 141 13.33 -3.28 6.99
N GLU A 142 12.18 -3.20 7.67
CA GLU A 142 11.77 -1.99 8.39
C GLU A 142 12.73 -1.64 9.52
N ALA A 143 13.23 -2.65 10.23
CA ALA A 143 14.24 -2.45 11.27
C ALA A 143 15.57 -1.98 10.70
N LYS A 144 16.03 -2.54 9.57
CA LYS A 144 17.23 -2.09 8.84
C LYS A 144 17.10 -0.64 8.39
N LEU A 145 15.98 -0.30 7.79
CA LEU A 145 15.69 1.04 7.32
C LEU A 145 15.69 2.04 8.48
N ASN A 146 14.99 1.71 9.57
CA ASN A 146 14.99 2.53 10.78
C ASN A 146 16.39 2.70 11.38
N PHE A 147 17.19 1.62 11.41
CA PHE A 147 18.58 1.67 11.82
C PHE A 147 19.39 2.64 10.95
N ALA A 148 19.30 2.51 9.63
CA ALA A 148 20.03 3.36 8.69
C ALA A 148 19.72 4.85 8.90
N VAL A 149 18.44 5.19 9.09
CA VAL A 149 18.00 6.56 9.36
C VAL A 149 18.51 7.07 10.70
N ARG A 150 18.28 6.30 11.77
CA ARG A 150 18.68 6.71 13.13
C ARG A 150 20.19 6.84 13.29
N ALA A 151 20.93 6.00 12.57
CA ALA A 151 22.40 6.02 12.53
C ALA A 151 22.97 7.14 11.64
N GLY A 152 22.13 7.83 10.86
CA GLY A 152 22.55 8.87 9.91
C GLY A 152 23.20 8.32 8.64
N LEU A 153 22.97 7.04 8.31
CA LEU A 153 23.44 6.39 7.09
C LEU A 153 22.53 6.73 5.89
N ALA A 154 21.25 7.00 6.16
CA ALA A 154 20.28 7.46 5.16
C ALA A 154 19.57 8.71 5.71
N PRO A 155 19.32 9.73 4.88
CA PRO A 155 18.57 10.91 5.29
C PRO A 155 17.09 10.51 5.51
N ARG A 156 16.48 11.08 6.55
CA ARG A 156 15.12 10.73 7.00
C ARG A 156 14.06 11.07 5.98
N ASP A 157 14.29 12.08 5.19
CA ASP A 157 13.44 12.65 4.15
C ASP A 157 13.62 12.01 2.77
N ALA A 158 14.59 11.09 2.62
CA ALA A 158 14.82 10.36 1.37
C ALA A 158 14.13 8.98 1.33
N ILE A 159 13.24 8.68 2.30
CA ILE A 159 12.64 7.36 2.43
C ILE A 159 11.18 7.44 2.00
N PHE A 160 10.99 7.25 0.71
CA PHE A 160 9.68 6.99 0.13
C PHE A 160 9.62 5.53 -0.31
N THR A 161 8.46 4.89 -0.12
CA THR A 161 8.20 3.59 -0.76
C THR A 161 8.04 3.76 -2.26
N GLU A 162 8.12 2.67 -3.01
CA GLU A 162 7.92 2.72 -4.47
C GLU A 162 6.52 3.23 -4.83
N GLU A 163 5.49 2.88 -4.03
CA GLU A 163 4.13 3.39 -4.19
C GLU A 163 4.07 4.91 -3.94
N GLN A 164 4.73 5.40 -2.88
CA GLN A 164 4.79 6.83 -2.60
C GLN A 164 5.53 7.60 -3.69
N LEU A 165 6.61 7.03 -4.23
CA LEU A 165 7.33 7.60 -5.36
C LEU A 165 6.48 7.59 -6.63
N THR A 166 5.77 6.51 -6.90
CA THR A 166 4.84 6.41 -8.05
C THR A 166 3.75 7.47 -7.95
N GLU A 167 3.12 7.63 -6.78
CA GLU A 167 2.10 8.65 -6.57
C GLU A 167 2.65 10.07 -6.66
N THR A 168 3.83 10.31 -6.10
CA THR A 168 4.53 11.59 -6.24
C THR A 168 4.80 11.91 -7.71
N TYR A 169 5.24 10.91 -8.48
CA TYR A 169 5.48 11.07 -9.91
C TYR A 169 4.20 11.42 -10.69
N ARG A 170 3.08 10.75 -10.37
CA ARG A 170 1.76 11.06 -10.96
C ARG A 170 1.37 12.51 -10.69
N CYS A 171 1.39 12.93 -9.42
CA CYS A 171 1.07 14.30 -9.02
C CYS A 171 1.96 15.35 -9.72
N VAL A 172 3.25 15.08 -9.86
CA VAL A 172 4.18 15.96 -10.54
C VAL A 172 3.88 16.05 -12.05
N ARG A 173 3.60 14.91 -12.69
CA ARG A 173 3.21 14.86 -14.09
C ARG A 173 1.90 15.61 -14.36
N GLU A 174 0.88 15.36 -13.55
CA GLU A 174 -0.40 16.09 -13.63
C GLU A 174 -0.19 17.60 -13.52
N THR A 175 0.67 18.04 -12.59
CA THR A 175 1.01 19.47 -12.45
C THR A 175 1.67 20.03 -13.70
N LEU A 176 2.58 19.28 -14.34
CA LEU A 176 3.27 19.71 -15.56
C LEU A 176 2.33 19.72 -16.79
N GLU A 177 1.35 18.82 -16.83
CA GLU A 177 0.40 18.64 -17.94
C GLU A 177 -0.87 19.48 -17.77
N SER A 178 -1.17 19.99 -16.58
CA SER A 178 -2.41 20.70 -16.23
C SER A 178 -2.63 22.02 -16.96
N GLY A 179 -1.58 22.56 -17.63
CA GLY A 179 -1.62 23.85 -18.30
C GLY A 179 -1.68 25.07 -17.36
N TYR A 180 -1.57 24.87 -16.04
CA TYR A 180 -1.44 25.97 -15.08
C TYR A 180 -0.13 26.72 -15.32
N PRO A 181 -0.14 28.07 -15.27
CA PRO A 181 1.07 28.85 -15.42
C PRO A 181 2.01 28.61 -14.21
N ILE A 182 3.14 27.97 -14.46
CA ILE A 182 4.22 27.78 -13.50
C ILE A 182 5.47 28.52 -13.94
N THR A 183 6.34 28.93 -13.00
CA THR A 183 7.60 29.57 -13.36
C THR A 183 8.56 28.57 -13.98
N ARG A 184 9.50 29.03 -14.79
CA ARG A 184 10.52 28.16 -15.41
C ARG A 184 11.36 27.43 -14.38
N GLU A 185 11.66 28.07 -13.26
CA GLU A 185 12.42 27.46 -12.15
C GLU A 185 11.65 26.31 -11.53
N ARG A 186 10.32 26.49 -11.32
CA ARG A 186 9.45 25.44 -10.80
C ARG A 186 9.30 24.29 -11.80
N GLU A 187 9.12 24.59 -13.07
CA GLU A 187 9.04 23.58 -14.13
C GLU A 187 10.32 22.73 -14.19
N SER A 188 11.51 23.36 -14.13
CA SER A 188 12.79 22.66 -14.09
C SER A 188 12.88 21.75 -12.87
N LEU A 189 12.53 22.25 -11.67
CA LEU A 189 12.54 21.46 -10.44
C LEU A 189 11.61 20.23 -10.52
N LEU A 190 10.40 20.40 -11.04
CA LEU A 190 9.44 19.31 -11.22
C LEU A 190 9.94 18.26 -12.21
N ARG A 191 10.56 18.66 -13.31
CA ARG A 191 11.18 17.74 -14.28
C ARG A 191 12.36 16.98 -13.66
N ASP A 192 13.16 17.64 -12.82
CA ASP A 192 14.27 17.00 -12.10
C ASP A 192 13.76 15.94 -11.10
N VAL A 193 12.67 16.24 -10.39
CA VAL A 193 12.01 15.26 -9.50
C VAL A 193 11.53 14.04 -10.29
N CYS A 194 10.84 14.24 -11.42
CA CYS A 194 10.43 13.13 -12.29
C CYS A 194 11.63 12.27 -12.73
N ALA A 195 12.71 12.91 -13.17
CA ALA A 195 13.91 12.21 -13.63
C ALA A 195 14.61 11.44 -12.50
N GLN A 196 14.54 11.92 -11.26
CA GLN A 196 15.09 11.20 -10.10
C GLN A 196 14.25 9.96 -9.77
N ILE A 197 12.92 10.09 -9.77
CA ILE A 197 12.01 8.99 -9.48
C ILE A 197 12.14 7.90 -10.57
N GLN A 198 12.16 8.27 -11.85
CA GLN A 198 12.34 7.33 -12.96
C GLN A 198 13.62 6.50 -12.88
N ARG A 199 14.68 7.06 -12.31
CA ARG A 199 15.95 6.32 -12.09
C ARG A 199 15.91 5.37 -10.90
N GLY A 200 15.05 5.64 -9.94
CA GLY A 200 15.00 4.89 -8.67
C GLY A 200 13.91 3.84 -8.60
N VAL A 201 12.86 3.96 -9.41
CA VAL A 201 11.70 3.04 -9.38
C VAL A 201 11.68 2.22 -10.68
N PRO A 202 11.87 0.90 -10.60
CA PRO A 202 11.74 0.02 -11.76
C PRO A 202 10.28 0.01 -12.26
N ASP A 203 10.09 -0.15 -13.56
CA ASP A 203 8.78 -0.34 -14.20
C ASP A 203 7.74 0.75 -13.82
N LEU A 204 8.21 1.99 -13.61
CA LEU A 204 7.40 3.09 -13.12
C LEU A 204 6.18 3.37 -14.00
N ASP A 205 6.32 3.27 -15.31
CA ASP A 205 5.21 3.53 -16.25
C ASP A 205 4.11 2.47 -16.09
N ASP A 206 4.47 1.20 -15.89
CA ASP A 206 3.52 0.12 -15.65
C ASP A 206 2.81 0.30 -14.29
N ARG A 207 3.54 0.72 -13.26
CA ARG A 207 2.98 1.03 -11.94
C ARG A 207 1.99 2.21 -12.00
N VAL A 208 2.31 3.25 -12.77
CA VAL A 208 1.40 4.38 -12.99
C VAL A 208 0.14 3.93 -13.71
N MET A 209 0.26 3.09 -14.74
CA MET A 209 -0.90 2.54 -15.45
C MET A 209 -1.78 1.70 -14.52
N ALA A 210 -1.20 0.80 -13.74
CA ALA A 210 -1.92 -0.03 -12.77
C ALA A 210 -2.65 0.82 -11.71
N SER A 211 -2.01 1.88 -11.21
CA SER A 211 -2.62 2.81 -10.25
C SER A 211 -3.80 3.55 -10.85
N ASN A 212 -3.68 4.03 -12.10
CA ASN A 212 -4.76 4.69 -12.83
C ASN A 212 -5.94 3.76 -13.09
N GLU A 213 -5.69 2.52 -13.48
CA GLU A 213 -6.72 1.51 -13.70
C GLU A 213 -7.48 1.19 -12.41
N LYS A 214 -6.77 1.05 -11.30
CA LYS A 214 -7.36 0.83 -9.98
C LYS A 214 -8.28 1.98 -9.58
N GLU A 215 -7.83 3.22 -9.69
CA GLU A 215 -8.64 4.40 -9.38
C GLU A 215 -9.89 4.49 -10.26
N LEU A 216 -9.74 4.20 -11.57
CA LEU A 216 -10.86 4.19 -12.49
C LEU A 216 -11.88 3.10 -12.13
N ALA A 217 -11.41 1.91 -11.73
CA ALA A 217 -12.28 0.83 -11.29
C ALA A 217 -13.01 1.20 -9.98
N GLU A 218 -12.31 1.78 -9.02
CA GLU A 218 -12.91 2.25 -7.76
C GLU A 218 -13.91 3.38 -7.99
N ALA A 219 -13.62 4.32 -8.88
CA ALA A 219 -14.54 5.40 -9.25
C ALA A 219 -15.80 4.87 -9.92
N ARG A 220 -15.67 3.86 -10.82
CA ARG A 220 -16.82 3.18 -11.45
C ARG A 220 -17.67 2.45 -10.41
N LEU A 221 -17.02 1.72 -9.48
CA LEU A 221 -17.73 1.03 -8.41
C LEU A 221 -18.48 2.00 -7.49
N ARG A 222 -17.83 3.11 -7.10
CA ARG A 222 -18.44 4.16 -6.28
C ARG A 222 -19.66 4.77 -6.97
N ARG A 223 -19.54 5.12 -8.25
CA ARG A 223 -20.67 5.60 -9.06
C ARG A 223 -21.82 4.60 -9.15
N ALA A 224 -21.51 3.31 -9.34
CA ALA A 224 -22.54 2.26 -9.38
C ALA A 224 -23.25 2.09 -8.02
N LEU A 225 -22.54 2.25 -6.91
CA LEU A 225 -23.12 2.23 -5.57
C LEU A 225 -23.95 3.48 -5.27
N ASP A 226 -23.52 4.64 -5.73
CA ASP A 226 -24.23 5.92 -5.57
C ASP A 226 -25.47 5.97 -6.48
N ALA A 227 -25.39 5.46 -7.71
CA ALA A 227 -26.52 5.34 -8.62
C ALA A 227 -27.63 4.39 -8.09
N GLY A 228 -27.29 3.46 -7.20
CA GLY A 228 -28.27 2.63 -6.48
C GLY A 228 -28.93 3.32 -5.28
N ARG A 229 -28.50 4.53 -4.93
CA ARG A 229 -29.02 5.31 -3.79
C ARG A 229 -29.75 6.60 -4.16
N HIS A 230 -29.44 7.19 -5.31
CA HIS A 230 -30.08 8.43 -5.79
C HIS A 230 -30.31 8.31 -7.30
N GLU A 231 -31.51 8.57 -7.75
CA GLU A 231 -31.73 8.86 -9.17
C GLU A 231 -31.08 10.22 -9.46
N SER A 232 -29.93 10.18 -10.15
CA SER A 232 -29.26 11.38 -10.64
C SER A 232 -29.40 11.48 -12.16
N ILE A 233 -29.68 12.65 -12.66
CA ILE A 233 -29.72 12.97 -14.08
C ILE A 233 -28.36 13.53 -14.48
N GLU A 234 -27.58 12.75 -15.25
CA GLU A 234 -26.32 13.21 -15.82
C GLU A 234 -26.56 13.93 -17.14
N ILE A 235 -26.04 15.16 -17.27
CA ILE A 235 -26.14 15.98 -18.48
C ILE A 235 -24.79 15.92 -19.19
N TYR A 236 -24.76 15.36 -20.38
CA TYR A 236 -23.58 15.26 -21.22
C TYR A 236 -23.53 16.40 -22.24
N TRP A 237 -22.37 16.60 -22.88
CA TRP A 237 -22.17 17.58 -23.93
C TRP A 237 -23.21 17.48 -25.05
N GLN A 238 -23.54 16.28 -25.48
CA GLN A 238 -24.51 15.99 -26.52
C GLN A 238 -25.96 16.35 -26.13
N ASP A 239 -26.25 16.47 -24.83
CA ASP A 239 -27.58 16.82 -24.33
C ASP A 239 -27.82 18.34 -24.33
N LEU A 240 -26.75 19.12 -24.53
CA LEU A 240 -26.81 20.57 -24.62
C LEU A 240 -27.24 21.01 -26.02
N THR A 241 -28.01 22.11 -26.07
CA THR A 241 -28.32 22.74 -27.35
C THR A 241 -27.03 23.29 -28.01
N PRO A 242 -26.98 23.33 -29.37
CA PRO A 242 -25.80 23.87 -30.07
C PRO A 242 -25.42 25.30 -29.62
N ALA A 243 -26.38 26.11 -29.29
CA ALA A 243 -26.12 27.46 -28.79
C ALA A 243 -25.42 27.47 -27.42
N LYS A 244 -25.80 26.51 -26.52
CA LYS A 244 -25.19 26.40 -25.22
C LYS A 244 -23.78 25.78 -25.29
N GLN A 245 -23.57 24.82 -26.20
CA GLN A 245 -22.25 24.29 -26.52
C GLN A 245 -21.30 25.41 -26.99
N GLN A 246 -21.78 26.28 -27.88
CA GLN A 246 -21.00 27.40 -28.37
C GLN A 246 -20.66 28.42 -27.29
N GLU A 247 -21.57 28.70 -26.38
CA GLU A 247 -21.34 29.58 -25.24
C GLU A 247 -20.25 29.02 -24.28
N ILE A 248 -20.28 27.71 -24.03
CA ILE A 248 -19.28 27.03 -23.20
C ILE A 248 -17.91 27.04 -23.91
N LEU A 249 -17.84 26.74 -25.22
CA LEU A 249 -16.59 26.80 -25.99
C LEU A 249 -15.99 28.22 -26.00
N GLN A 250 -16.83 29.24 -26.07
CA GLN A 250 -16.36 30.64 -26.00
C GLN A 250 -15.83 31.02 -24.60
N ALA A 251 -16.41 30.46 -23.54
CA ALA A 251 -16.02 30.76 -22.17
C ALA A 251 -14.78 29.99 -21.71
N PHE A 252 -14.65 28.72 -22.12
CA PHE A 252 -13.66 27.78 -21.58
C PHE A 252 -12.67 27.23 -22.63
N GLY A 253 -12.86 27.52 -23.92
CA GLY A 253 -11.99 27.10 -25.03
C GLY A 253 -12.34 25.73 -25.63
N GLU A 254 -11.73 25.42 -26.77
CA GLU A 254 -12.02 24.19 -27.55
C GLU A 254 -11.29 22.93 -27.03
N ASN A 255 -10.36 23.06 -26.12
CA ASN A 255 -9.49 21.95 -25.67
C ASN A 255 -10.00 21.23 -24.42
N GLY A 256 -11.25 21.40 -24.03
CA GLY A 256 -11.88 20.66 -22.93
C GLY A 256 -12.34 19.27 -23.40
N ASN A 257 -12.15 18.25 -22.58
CA ASN A 257 -12.69 16.90 -22.79
C ASN A 257 -14.19 16.83 -22.47
N TYR A 258 -14.98 17.67 -23.15
CA TYR A 258 -16.41 17.80 -22.87
C TYR A 258 -17.23 16.55 -23.19
N ASP A 259 -16.67 15.64 -24.00
CA ASP A 259 -17.37 14.42 -24.43
C ASP A 259 -17.16 13.22 -23.51
N VAL A 260 -16.23 13.32 -22.52
CA VAL A 260 -15.82 12.18 -21.71
C VAL A 260 -16.53 12.12 -20.36
N PHE A 261 -16.94 13.27 -19.82
CA PHE A 261 -17.59 13.38 -18.52
C PHE A 261 -18.91 14.14 -18.62
N PRO A 262 -19.88 13.86 -17.72
CA PRO A 262 -21.07 14.69 -17.62
C PRO A 262 -20.68 16.14 -17.27
N ILE A 263 -21.28 17.09 -17.97
CA ILE A 263 -21.05 18.53 -17.72
C ILE A 263 -21.72 18.97 -16.43
N ALA A 264 -22.84 18.32 -16.08
CA ALA A 264 -23.53 18.52 -14.83
C ALA A 264 -24.23 17.24 -14.41
N THR A 265 -24.41 17.05 -13.11
CA THR A 265 -25.23 15.99 -12.50
C THR A 265 -26.27 16.69 -11.64
N LEU A 266 -27.55 16.38 -11.85
CA LEU A 266 -28.65 16.87 -11.05
C LEU A 266 -29.15 15.73 -10.16
N ASP A 267 -29.08 15.91 -8.83
CA ASP A 267 -29.68 14.96 -7.91
C ASP A 267 -31.20 15.18 -7.89
N VAL A 268 -31.95 14.10 -8.16
CA VAL A 268 -33.40 14.12 -8.02
C VAL A 268 -33.72 13.94 -6.53
N PRO A 269 -34.39 14.90 -5.88
CA PRO A 269 -34.78 14.73 -4.49
C PRO A 269 -35.72 13.54 -4.35
N GLU A 270 -35.47 12.66 -3.36
CA GLU A 270 -36.43 11.61 -2.99
C GLU A 270 -37.76 12.30 -2.64
N GLU A 271 -38.83 11.87 -3.30
CA GLU A 271 -40.17 12.23 -2.86
C GLU A 271 -40.35 11.63 -1.46
N ASP A 272 -40.41 12.52 -0.44
CA ASP A 272 -40.74 12.12 0.91
C ASP A 272 -42.11 11.41 0.91
N GLU A 273 -42.13 10.08 1.01
CA GLU A 273 -43.34 9.25 1.18
C GLU A 273 -44.05 9.48 2.53
N THR A 274 -43.96 10.67 3.11
CA THR A 274 -44.56 10.98 4.39
C THR A 274 -45.62 12.11 4.32
N PHE A 275 -46.46 12.11 3.27
CA PHE A 275 -47.68 12.87 3.29
C PHE A 275 -48.86 12.14 2.66
N SER A 276 -49.17 10.91 3.16
CA SER A 276 -50.43 10.24 2.88
C SER A 276 -51.06 9.81 4.19
N GLY A 277 -52.10 10.52 4.58
CA GLY A 277 -53.17 9.95 5.37
C GLY A 277 -53.21 10.27 6.85
N GLN A 278 -53.68 11.42 7.21
CA GLN A 278 -54.62 11.56 8.33
C GLN A 278 -55.68 12.58 8.00
N GLU A 279 -56.64 12.18 7.19
CA GLU A 279 -57.98 12.70 7.31
C GLU A 279 -58.59 12.12 8.59
N GLN A 280 -58.55 12.88 9.66
CA GLN A 280 -59.40 12.66 10.83
C GLN A 280 -60.66 13.47 10.68
N ASP A 281 -61.66 12.74 10.27
CA ASP A 281 -63.09 13.03 10.45
C ASP A 281 -63.33 13.40 11.94
N SER A 282 -63.72 14.62 12.22
CA SER A 282 -64.25 15.05 13.52
C SER A 282 -65.47 15.94 13.26
N ALA A 283 -66.60 15.29 13.23
CA ALA A 283 -67.90 15.99 13.32
C ALA A 283 -68.06 16.76 14.66
N PRO A 284 -68.72 17.91 14.63
CA PRO A 284 -68.93 18.70 15.85
C PRO A 284 -70.15 18.15 16.61
N GLY A 285 -69.93 17.66 17.82
CA GLY A 285 -70.95 17.40 18.79
C GLY A 285 -71.29 18.67 19.56
N MET A 286 -72.43 19.25 19.25
CA MET A 286 -73.15 20.17 20.16
C MET A 286 -73.56 19.43 21.42
N ASP A 287 -73.26 19.96 22.57
CA ASP A 287 -74.19 19.85 23.70
C ASP A 287 -74.13 21.11 24.57
N MET A 288 -75.35 21.62 24.78
CA MET A 288 -75.68 22.74 25.64
C MET A 288 -76.03 22.25 27.02
N GLY A 289 -75.52 22.87 28.03
CA GLY A 289 -75.86 22.62 29.42
C GLY A 289 -75.60 23.79 30.33
N LEU A 290 -76.63 24.59 30.46
CA LEU A 290 -77.07 25.56 31.45
C LEU A 290 -76.47 25.43 32.84
N ALA A 291 -76.23 26.57 33.37
CA ALA A 291 -75.97 26.95 34.76
C ALA A 291 -77.09 26.53 35.79
N PRO A 292 -76.92 26.73 37.08
CA PRO A 292 -77.02 28.08 37.69
C PRO A 292 -75.76 28.61 38.33
#